data_3817528db34242357774163c20097dfe
#
_entry.id   3817528db34242357774163c20097dfe
#
_cell.length_a   1.000
_cell.length_b   1.000
_cell.length_c   1.000
_cell.angle_alpha   90.00
_cell.angle_beta   90.00
_cell.angle_gamma   90.00
#
_symmetry.space_group_name_H-M   'P 1'
#
loop_
_entity.id
_entity.type
_entity.pdbx_description
1 polymer ?
#
loop_
_entity_poly.entity_id
_entity_poly.type
_entity_poly.pdbx_seq_one_letter_code
_entity_poly.pdbx_strand_id
1 'polypeptide(L)'
;MALKPTANCADGTWRAFISFFDYDVVCEAKWSNWFPSYTAFQLHYAKIAEKTGCEIFIAGCEMVMTEHREKEWRKLISDIKEVYHGFVSYNTDKYQEEHVTWWDAVDIISSSGYYPIHDWENQLDRIERVVKKYQKPFFFAEAGCMSVKDSNLVPNNWEVRGDVDLQGQRDWYEAMFEACEKRDWFHGMAFWSWNPKLPTREEALAMGDYEVYQKPAEQVIKEHFFRFTKAGLQDDK
;
A
#
# COMPACT_ATOMS: atom_id res chain seq x y z
N MET A 1 -7.88 5.93 -11.34
CA MET A 1 -6.73 6.60 -10.67
C MET A 1 -6.95 6.59 -9.16
N ALA A 2 -5.88 6.34 -8.36
CA ALA A 2 -5.96 6.39 -6.90
C ALA A 2 -5.16 7.58 -6.36
N LEU A 3 -5.66 8.24 -5.31
CA LEU A 3 -4.94 9.29 -4.56
C LEU A 3 -4.66 8.80 -3.14
N LYS A 4 -3.38 8.79 -2.75
CA LYS A 4 -2.91 8.37 -1.42
C LYS A 4 -2.08 9.50 -0.76
N PRO A 5 -2.73 10.45 -0.05
CA PRO A 5 -2.01 11.49 0.68
C PRO A 5 -1.26 10.88 1.87
N THR A 6 0.04 11.05 1.91
CA THR A 6 0.89 10.48 2.95
C THR A 6 1.44 11.58 3.85
N ALA A 7 1.24 11.46 5.17
CA ALA A 7 1.84 12.33 6.16
C ALA A 7 3.17 11.72 6.65
N ASN A 8 4.19 12.57 6.79
CA ASN A 8 5.46 12.21 7.42
C ASN A 8 5.71 13.12 8.64
N CYS A 9 6.39 12.60 9.64
CA CYS A 9 6.77 13.37 10.80
C CYS A 9 7.90 14.34 10.45
N ALA A 10 7.82 15.58 10.95
CA ALA A 10 8.82 16.61 10.67
C ALA A 10 10.22 16.31 11.25
N ASP A 11 10.29 15.47 12.26
CA ASP A 11 11.52 15.01 12.91
C ASP A 11 12.15 13.77 12.23
N GLY A 12 11.56 13.29 11.12
CA GLY A 12 12.00 12.11 10.40
C GLY A 12 11.54 10.77 10.99
N THR A 13 10.79 10.79 12.10
CA THR A 13 10.18 9.56 12.63
C THR A 13 9.24 8.96 11.60
N TRP A 14 9.35 7.66 11.38
CA TRP A 14 8.44 6.97 10.47
C TRP A 14 7.00 7.02 11.00
N ARG A 15 6.05 7.36 10.13
CA ARG A 15 4.62 7.56 10.47
C ARG A 15 3.98 6.39 11.22
N ALA A 16 4.48 5.16 11.03
CA ALA A 16 4.02 3.98 11.75
C ALA A 16 4.13 4.11 13.26
N PHE A 17 5.07 4.92 13.75
CA PHE A 17 5.33 5.14 15.18
C PHE A 17 4.60 6.36 15.76
N ILE A 18 3.74 7.02 15.01
CA ILE A 18 2.92 8.11 15.55
C ILE A 18 2.07 7.58 16.69
N SER A 19 2.42 7.97 17.91
CA SER A 19 1.75 7.59 19.13
C SER A 19 1.96 8.65 20.21
N PHE A 20 1.02 8.76 21.15
CA PHE A 20 1.08 9.76 22.17
C PHE A 20 0.86 9.16 23.54
N PHE A 21 1.91 9.17 24.34
CA PHE A 21 1.92 8.76 25.74
C PHE A 21 2.44 9.93 26.59
N ASP A 22 1.96 10.00 27.81
CA ASP A 22 2.52 10.86 28.86
C ASP A 22 2.99 9.93 29.99
N TYR A 23 4.30 9.72 30.09
CA TYR A 23 4.93 8.60 30.77
C TYR A 23 4.39 7.27 30.19
N ASP A 24 3.78 6.42 30.99
CA ASP A 24 3.22 5.14 30.58
C ASP A 24 1.70 5.19 30.32
N VAL A 25 1.11 6.41 30.27
CA VAL A 25 -0.31 6.62 30.10
C VAL A 25 -0.62 7.25 28.76
N VAL A 26 -1.68 6.78 28.08
CA VAL A 26 -2.14 7.36 26.81
C VAL A 26 -2.54 8.82 27.00
N CYS A 27 -1.95 9.71 26.20
CA CYS A 27 -2.23 11.13 26.26
C CYS A 27 -3.42 11.52 25.38
N GLU A 28 -4.64 11.43 25.93
CA GLU A 28 -5.87 11.75 25.20
C GLU A 28 -5.92 13.18 24.67
N ALA A 29 -5.33 14.14 25.36
CA ALA A 29 -5.28 15.54 24.90
C ALA A 29 -4.48 15.70 23.60
N LYS A 30 -3.38 14.93 23.43
CA LYS A 30 -2.61 14.94 22.18
C LYS A 30 -3.37 14.25 21.05
N TRP A 31 -4.03 13.12 21.32
CA TRP A 31 -4.88 12.44 20.34
C TRP A 31 -6.04 13.35 19.88
N SER A 32 -6.70 14.03 20.81
CA SER A 32 -7.80 14.95 20.53
C SER A 32 -7.38 16.18 19.72
N ASN A 33 -6.09 16.54 19.70
CA ASN A 33 -5.54 17.58 18.83
C ASN A 33 -5.06 17.01 17.49
N TRP A 34 -4.45 15.84 17.50
CA TRP A 34 -3.85 15.24 16.31
C TRP A 34 -4.89 14.81 15.27
N PHE A 35 -5.92 14.06 15.69
CA PHE A 35 -6.93 13.55 14.76
C PHE A 35 -7.70 14.67 14.03
N PRO A 36 -8.14 15.77 14.65
CA PRO A 36 -8.76 16.87 13.89
C PRO A 36 -7.81 17.49 12.84
N SER A 37 -6.53 17.65 13.17
CA SER A 37 -5.53 18.15 12.23
C SER A 37 -5.31 17.20 11.07
N TYR A 38 -5.16 15.89 11.36
CA TYR A 38 -5.02 14.86 10.33
C TYR A 38 -6.28 14.72 9.48
N THR A 39 -7.47 14.81 10.08
CA THR A 39 -8.74 14.83 9.36
C THR A 39 -8.82 16.03 8.40
N ALA A 40 -8.46 17.21 8.84
CA ALA A 40 -8.44 18.40 7.97
C ALA A 40 -7.50 18.20 6.76
N PHE A 41 -6.32 17.62 6.97
CA PHE A 41 -5.39 17.26 5.91
C PHE A 41 -6.04 16.25 4.92
N GLN A 42 -6.63 15.16 5.41
CA GLN A 42 -7.25 14.16 4.55
C GLN A 42 -8.46 14.71 3.79
N LEU A 43 -9.31 15.53 4.43
CA LEU A 43 -10.46 16.15 3.77
C LEU A 43 -10.05 17.14 2.67
N HIS A 44 -8.94 17.84 2.84
CA HIS A 44 -8.39 18.70 1.79
C HIS A 44 -8.11 17.88 0.51
N TYR A 45 -7.42 16.74 0.64
CA TYR A 45 -7.08 15.89 -0.49
C TYR A 45 -8.28 15.06 -1.00
N ALA A 46 -9.21 14.68 -0.14
CA ALA A 46 -10.44 14.01 -0.56
C ALA A 46 -11.28 14.91 -1.50
N LYS A 47 -11.36 16.22 -1.22
CA LYS A 47 -11.99 17.20 -2.13
C LYS A 47 -11.24 17.35 -3.46
N ILE A 48 -9.92 17.22 -3.46
CA ILE A 48 -9.11 17.20 -4.69
C ILE A 48 -9.41 15.90 -5.47
N ALA A 49 -9.46 14.75 -4.80
CA ALA A 49 -9.80 13.47 -5.41
C ALA A 49 -11.19 13.51 -6.09
N GLU A 50 -12.18 14.05 -5.40
CA GLU A 50 -13.54 14.26 -5.96
C GLU A 50 -13.49 15.13 -7.21
N LYS A 51 -12.86 16.30 -7.12
CA LYS A 51 -12.76 17.26 -8.23
C LYS A 51 -12.03 16.71 -9.45
N THR A 52 -11.05 15.83 -9.25
CA THR A 52 -10.21 15.26 -10.31
C THR A 52 -10.73 13.92 -10.81
N GLY A 53 -11.82 13.39 -10.26
CA GLY A 53 -12.41 12.12 -10.66
C GLY A 53 -11.52 10.92 -10.30
N CYS A 54 -10.80 10.96 -9.19
CA CYS A 54 -10.10 9.78 -8.68
C CYS A 54 -11.12 8.70 -8.33
N GLU A 55 -10.82 7.46 -8.67
CA GLU A 55 -11.69 6.30 -8.40
C GLU A 55 -11.52 5.76 -6.97
N ILE A 56 -10.30 5.89 -6.43
CA ILE A 56 -9.95 5.42 -5.08
C ILE A 56 -9.26 6.53 -4.31
N PHE A 57 -9.71 6.77 -3.08
CA PHE A 57 -9.03 7.60 -2.09
C PHE A 57 -8.51 6.75 -0.94
N ILE A 58 -7.20 6.81 -0.66
CA ILE A 58 -6.56 6.03 0.40
C ILE A 58 -6.32 6.96 1.60
N ALA A 59 -7.13 6.80 2.64
CA ALA A 59 -7.25 7.72 3.77
C ALA A 59 -6.06 7.74 4.74
N GLY A 60 -5.05 6.90 4.51
CA GLY A 60 -3.83 6.84 5.31
C GLY A 60 -2.90 5.74 4.81
N CYS A 61 -1.64 5.84 5.16
CA CYS A 61 -0.59 4.92 4.75
C CYS A 61 0.24 4.52 5.96
N GLU A 62 0.20 3.25 6.35
CA GLU A 62 1.07 2.66 7.38
C GLU A 62 1.09 3.40 8.72
N MET A 63 -0.08 3.84 9.19
CA MET A 63 -0.24 4.58 10.44
C MET A 63 -0.41 3.64 11.65
N VAL A 64 0.44 2.59 11.73
CA VAL A 64 0.30 1.39 12.57
C VAL A 64 -0.09 1.70 14.01
N MET A 65 0.66 2.57 14.70
CA MET A 65 0.41 2.89 16.10
C MET A 65 -0.86 3.73 16.34
N THR A 66 -1.51 4.20 15.27
CA THR A 66 -2.80 4.90 15.37
C THR A 66 -4.00 3.98 15.12
N GLU A 67 -3.79 2.80 14.54
CA GLU A 67 -4.86 1.92 14.05
C GLU A 67 -5.81 1.43 15.15
N HIS A 68 -5.32 1.32 16.39
CA HIS A 68 -6.13 0.98 17.56
C HIS A 68 -7.15 2.07 17.95
N ARG A 69 -7.00 3.29 17.39
CA ARG A 69 -7.94 4.40 17.60
C ARG A 69 -9.16 4.27 16.67
N GLU A 70 -9.86 3.15 16.78
CA GLU A 70 -10.97 2.77 15.90
C GLU A 70 -12.04 3.86 15.79
N LYS A 71 -12.44 4.49 16.90
CA LYS A 71 -13.48 5.52 16.92
C LYS A 71 -13.12 6.72 16.06
N GLU A 72 -11.89 7.17 16.17
CA GLU A 72 -11.38 8.33 15.42
C GLU A 72 -11.19 8.00 13.95
N TRP A 73 -10.69 6.80 13.62
CA TRP A 73 -10.58 6.34 12.23
C TRP A 73 -11.95 6.21 11.57
N ARG A 74 -12.93 5.62 12.25
CA ARG A 74 -14.31 5.54 11.73
C ARG A 74 -14.91 6.92 11.46
N LYS A 75 -14.67 7.88 12.36
CA LYS A 75 -15.12 9.27 12.18
C LYS A 75 -14.46 9.92 10.96
N LEU A 76 -13.15 9.80 10.83
CA LEU A 76 -12.38 10.32 9.68
C LEU A 76 -12.88 9.74 8.35
N ILE A 77 -13.09 8.42 8.28
CA ILE A 77 -13.61 7.77 7.07
C ILE A 77 -15.03 8.24 6.75
N SER A 78 -15.89 8.39 7.76
CA SER A 78 -17.23 8.95 7.59
C SER A 78 -17.16 10.37 7.03
N ASP A 79 -16.29 11.23 7.58
CA ASP A 79 -16.14 12.60 7.11
C ASP A 79 -15.60 12.68 5.68
N ILE A 80 -14.70 11.77 5.29
CA ILE A 80 -14.23 11.65 3.91
C ILE A 80 -15.40 11.32 2.98
N LYS A 81 -16.25 10.35 3.35
CA LYS A 81 -17.40 9.91 2.54
C LYS A 81 -18.50 10.99 2.39
N GLU A 82 -18.47 12.05 3.20
CA GLU A 82 -19.35 13.21 3.03
C GLU A 82 -18.89 14.14 1.87
N VAL A 83 -17.62 14.08 1.48
CA VAL A 83 -17.04 15.00 0.48
C VAL A 83 -16.40 14.29 -0.71
N TYR A 84 -16.31 12.97 -0.69
CA TYR A 84 -15.76 12.12 -1.75
C TYR A 84 -16.66 10.91 -1.98
N HIS A 85 -17.05 10.67 -3.24
CA HIS A 85 -18.05 9.68 -3.62
C HIS A 85 -17.48 8.45 -4.35
N GLY A 86 -16.17 8.40 -4.56
CA GLY A 86 -15.46 7.20 -5.03
C GLY A 86 -15.19 6.20 -3.91
N PHE A 87 -14.43 5.16 -4.20
CA PHE A 87 -14.07 4.14 -3.22
C PHE A 87 -13.06 4.68 -2.20
N VAL A 88 -13.33 4.46 -0.91
CA VAL A 88 -12.42 4.80 0.17
C VAL A 88 -11.68 3.55 0.65
N SER A 89 -10.37 3.65 0.79
CA SER A 89 -9.50 2.61 1.31
C SER A 89 -8.59 3.16 2.42
N TYR A 90 -7.88 2.27 3.08
CA TYR A 90 -6.79 2.55 4.01
C TYR A 90 -5.66 1.56 3.76
N ASN A 91 -4.41 2.04 3.66
CA ASN A 91 -3.24 1.21 3.48
C ASN A 91 -2.57 0.93 4.82
N THR A 92 -2.83 -0.24 5.42
CA THR A 92 -2.04 -0.69 6.57
C THR A 92 -0.66 -1.19 6.16
N ASP A 93 0.29 -1.28 7.10
CA ASP A 93 1.59 -1.91 6.82
C ASP A 93 1.41 -3.44 6.69
N LYS A 94 2.38 -4.08 6.05
CA LYS A 94 2.47 -5.55 5.98
C LYS A 94 2.35 -6.18 7.38
N TYR A 95 1.76 -7.34 7.48
CA TYR A 95 1.53 -8.09 8.72
C TYR A 95 0.54 -7.44 9.71
N GLN A 96 -0.07 -6.29 9.37
CA GLN A 96 -1.00 -5.58 10.26
C GLN A 96 -2.48 -5.78 9.90
N GLU A 97 -2.80 -6.39 8.78
CA GLU A 97 -4.14 -6.47 8.22
C GLU A 97 -5.16 -7.09 9.20
N GLU A 98 -4.74 -8.05 10.03
CA GLU A 98 -5.58 -8.70 11.05
C GLU A 98 -5.83 -7.81 12.28
N HIS A 99 -5.00 -6.80 12.51
CA HIS A 99 -5.08 -5.92 13.68
C HIS A 99 -6.02 -4.73 13.49
N VAL A 100 -6.30 -4.35 12.25
CA VAL A 100 -7.28 -3.29 11.95
C VAL A 100 -8.69 -3.83 12.15
N THR A 101 -9.43 -3.26 13.11
CA THR A 101 -10.75 -3.74 13.53
C THR A 101 -11.92 -3.04 12.81
N TRP A 102 -11.63 -2.06 11.98
CA TRP A 102 -12.59 -1.16 11.32
C TRP A 102 -12.59 -1.26 9.79
N TRP A 103 -12.17 -2.40 9.22
CA TRP A 103 -12.24 -2.62 7.78
C TRP A 103 -13.63 -2.51 7.17
N ASP A 104 -14.68 -2.72 7.97
CA ASP A 104 -16.07 -2.50 7.54
C ASP A 104 -16.38 -1.04 7.21
N ALA A 105 -15.63 -0.06 7.74
CA ALA A 105 -15.81 1.36 7.45
C ALA A 105 -15.32 1.79 6.07
N VAL A 106 -14.30 1.11 5.51
CA VAL A 106 -13.79 1.37 4.15
C VAL A 106 -14.53 0.53 3.11
N ASP A 107 -14.34 0.85 1.83
CA ASP A 107 -14.96 0.12 0.71
C ASP A 107 -14.04 -1.00 0.20
N ILE A 108 -12.74 -0.79 0.25
CA ILE A 108 -11.70 -1.72 -0.21
C ILE A 108 -10.65 -1.84 0.89
N ILE A 109 -10.22 -3.06 1.21
CA ILE A 109 -9.10 -3.32 2.11
C ILE A 109 -7.79 -3.15 1.32
N SER A 110 -6.80 -2.48 1.89
CA SER A 110 -5.47 -2.46 1.29
C SER A 110 -4.32 -2.51 2.30
N SER A 111 -3.19 -3.00 1.84
CA SER A 111 -1.96 -3.06 2.64
C SER A 111 -0.71 -2.89 1.78
N SER A 112 0.45 -2.86 2.43
CA SER A 112 1.76 -2.86 1.79
C SER A 112 2.25 -4.29 1.58
N GLY A 113 2.54 -4.68 0.35
CA GLY A 113 2.96 -6.03 -0.05
C GLY A 113 4.48 -6.15 -0.16
N TYR A 114 5.20 -6.07 0.95
CA TYR A 114 6.67 -6.25 0.99
C TYR A 114 7.02 -7.57 1.68
N TYR A 115 6.54 -8.69 1.13
CA TYR A 115 6.81 -10.02 1.69
C TYR A 115 8.03 -10.67 1.04
N PRO A 116 8.81 -11.47 1.81
CA PRO A 116 9.88 -12.28 1.25
C PRO A 116 9.41 -13.13 0.07
N ILE A 117 10.26 -13.30 -0.94
CA ILE A 117 9.90 -14.00 -2.19
C ILE A 117 9.25 -15.37 -1.97
N HIS A 118 9.65 -16.10 -0.94
CA HIS A 118 9.17 -17.45 -0.63
C HIS A 118 7.95 -17.48 0.31
N ASP A 119 7.44 -16.32 0.78
CA ASP A 119 6.40 -16.26 1.82
C ASP A 119 5.05 -15.73 1.30
N TRP A 120 4.92 -15.43 0.02
CA TRP A 120 3.71 -14.86 -0.58
C TRP A 120 2.46 -15.69 -0.30
N GLU A 121 2.50 -17.01 -0.51
CA GLU A 121 1.33 -17.88 -0.32
C GLU A 121 0.84 -17.86 1.14
N ASN A 122 1.76 -17.94 2.11
CA ASN A 122 1.40 -17.89 3.54
C ASN A 122 0.76 -16.55 3.92
N GLN A 123 1.28 -15.44 3.38
CA GLN A 123 0.75 -14.13 3.69
C GLN A 123 -0.61 -13.89 3.01
N LEU A 124 -0.79 -14.35 1.79
CA LEU A 124 -2.08 -14.29 1.11
C LEU A 124 -3.14 -15.14 1.82
N ASP A 125 -2.78 -16.33 2.34
CA ASP A 125 -3.69 -17.15 3.16
C ASP A 125 -4.10 -16.43 4.46
N ARG A 126 -3.20 -15.66 5.05
CA ARG A 126 -3.48 -14.82 6.21
C ARG A 126 -4.42 -13.67 5.86
N ILE A 127 -4.14 -12.95 4.77
CA ILE A 127 -4.97 -11.84 4.27
C ILE A 127 -6.36 -12.33 3.87
N GLU A 128 -6.46 -13.51 3.27
CA GLU A 128 -7.75 -14.10 2.87
C GLU A 128 -8.71 -14.23 4.05
N ARG A 129 -8.23 -14.56 5.25
CA ARG A 129 -9.07 -14.62 6.45
C ARG A 129 -9.70 -13.25 6.77
N VAL A 130 -8.95 -12.16 6.56
CA VAL A 130 -9.44 -10.79 6.74
C VAL A 130 -10.48 -10.45 5.68
N VAL A 131 -10.17 -10.73 4.42
CA VAL A 131 -11.07 -10.52 3.27
C VAL A 131 -12.40 -11.25 3.49
N LYS A 132 -12.35 -12.54 3.84
CA LYS A 132 -13.54 -13.37 4.12
C LYS A 132 -14.34 -12.86 5.32
N LYS A 133 -13.66 -12.38 6.37
CA LYS A 133 -14.31 -11.81 7.57
C LYS A 133 -15.12 -10.57 7.25
N TYR A 134 -14.55 -9.65 6.46
CA TYR A 134 -15.16 -8.36 6.15
C TYR A 134 -15.92 -8.33 4.82
N GLN A 135 -15.78 -9.37 3.98
CA GLN A 135 -16.43 -9.51 2.67
C GLN A 135 -16.19 -8.27 1.77
N LYS A 136 -14.94 -7.82 1.71
CA LYS A 136 -14.53 -6.66 0.91
C LYS A 136 -13.41 -7.04 -0.06
N PRO A 137 -13.35 -6.39 -1.24
CA PRO A 137 -12.23 -6.54 -2.16
C PRO A 137 -10.92 -6.10 -1.50
N PHE A 138 -9.80 -6.62 -2.01
CA PHE A 138 -8.47 -6.31 -1.52
C PHE A 138 -7.52 -5.95 -2.67
N PHE A 139 -6.62 -5.00 -2.43
CA PHE A 139 -5.49 -4.72 -3.31
C PHE A 139 -4.25 -4.31 -2.50
N PHE A 140 -3.07 -4.48 -3.08
CA PHE A 140 -1.85 -3.91 -2.49
C PHE A 140 -1.70 -2.45 -2.95
N ALA A 141 -1.82 -1.50 -2.00
CA ALA A 141 -1.63 -0.08 -2.28
C ALA A 141 -0.15 0.34 -2.36
N GLU A 142 0.73 -0.56 -1.98
CA GLU A 142 2.18 -0.54 -2.21
C GLU A 142 2.69 -1.97 -2.33
N ALA A 143 3.62 -2.20 -3.26
CA ALA A 143 4.41 -3.41 -3.34
C ALA A 143 5.73 -3.11 -4.04
N GLY A 144 6.83 -3.71 -3.62
CA GLY A 144 8.11 -3.46 -4.26
C GLY A 144 9.26 -4.26 -3.67
N CYS A 145 10.31 -4.39 -4.47
CA CYS A 145 11.57 -5.00 -4.11
C CYS A 145 12.71 -4.23 -4.78
N MET A 146 13.78 -3.93 -4.05
CA MET A 146 14.95 -3.31 -4.64
C MET A 146 15.71 -4.29 -5.54
N SER A 147 16.36 -3.76 -6.58
CA SER A 147 17.30 -4.52 -7.42
C SER A 147 18.70 -4.60 -6.79
N VAL A 148 18.76 -5.03 -5.54
CA VAL A 148 19.97 -5.26 -4.76
C VAL A 148 19.99 -6.71 -4.31
N LYS A 149 21.17 -7.31 -4.28
CA LYS A 149 21.35 -8.70 -3.86
C LYS A 149 20.71 -8.94 -2.48
N ASP A 150 19.99 -10.06 -2.36
CA ASP A 150 19.26 -10.49 -1.17
C ASP A 150 18.08 -9.59 -0.73
N SER A 151 17.77 -8.50 -1.46
CA SER A 151 16.62 -7.65 -1.18
C SER A 151 15.29 -8.42 -1.30
N ASN A 152 15.20 -9.41 -2.17
CA ASN A 152 14.04 -10.27 -2.33
C ASN A 152 13.70 -11.13 -1.10
N LEU A 153 14.63 -11.26 -0.15
CA LEU A 153 14.40 -11.93 1.14
C LEU A 153 13.89 -10.96 2.22
N VAL A 154 14.17 -9.67 2.07
CA VAL A 154 13.79 -8.60 3.00
C VAL A 154 13.32 -7.34 2.25
N PRO A 155 12.29 -7.44 1.39
CA PRO A 155 11.94 -6.40 0.42
C PRO A 155 11.53 -5.06 1.05
N ASN A 156 11.11 -5.05 2.31
CA ASN A 156 10.79 -3.84 3.07
C ASN A 156 12.01 -3.12 3.64
N ASN A 157 13.20 -3.70 3.54
CA ASN A 157 14.42 -3.08 4.08
C ASN A 157 15.09 -2.20 3.02
N TRP A 158 14.73 -0.92 2.99
CA TRP A 158 15.32 0.08 2.08
C TRP A 158 16.76 0.46 2.40
N GLU A 159 17.32 -0.06 3.50
CA GLU A 159 18.71 0.16 3.90
C GLU A 159 19.65 -0.91 3.36
N VAL A 160 19.15 -1.96 2.74
CA VAL A 160 19.99 -2.98 2.10
C VAL A 160 20.91 -2.32 1.07
N ARG A 161 22.20 -2.66 1.15
CA ARG A 161 23.23 -2.21 0.21
C ARG A 161 24.00 -3.41 -0.29
N GLY A 162 24.44 -3.37 -1.54
CA GLY A 162 25.16 -4.45 -2.18
C GLY A 162 25.22 -4.30 -3.69
N ASP A 163 25.63 -5.36 -4.35
CA ASP A 163 25.66 -5.43 -5.81
C ASP A 163 24.24 -5.36 -6.38
N VAL A 164 24.13 -4.78 -7.57
CA VAL A 164 22.85 -4.75 -8.31
C VAL A 164 22.46 -6.18 -8.71
N ASP A 165 21.25 -6.56 -8.37
CA ASP A 165 20.64 -7.84 -8.72
C ASP A 165 19.28 -7.62 -9.39
N LEU A 166 19.34 -7.38 -10.69
CA LEU A 166 18.13 -7.19 -11.51
C LEU A 166 17.29 -8.47 -11.62
N GLN A 167 17.96 -9.64 -11.57
CA GLN A 167 17.27 -10.92 -11.65
C GLN A 167 16.50 -11.22 -10.35
N GLY A 168 17.11 -10.96 -9.18
CA GLY A 168 16.42 -11.11 -7.90
C GLY A 168 15.18 -10.23 -7.77
N GLN A 169 15.25 -8.99 -8.29
CA GLN A 169 14.08 -8.11 -8.36
C GLN A 169 13.00 -8.68 -9.29
N ARG A 170 13.38 -9.12 -10.50
CA ARG A 170 12.45 -9.73 -11.46
C ARG A 170 11.74 -10.94 -10.87
N ASP A 171 12.49 -11.85 -10.27
CA ASP A 171 11.95 -13.10 -9.73
C ASP A 171 11.01 -12.85 -8.54
N TRP A 172 11.28 -11.81 -7.75
CA TRP A 172 10.36 -11.38 -6.70
C TRP A 172 9.00 -10.91 -7.27
N TYR A 173 9.01 -10.10 -8.32
CA TYR A 173 7.78 -9.66 -8.98
C TYR A 173 7.02 -10.83 -9.61
N GLU A 174 7.72 -11.76 -10.26
CA GLU A 174 7.10 -12.98 -10.82
C GLU A 174 6.40 -13.80 -9.74
N ALA A 175 7.10 -14.12 -8.62
CA ALA A 175 6.54 -14.88 -7.51
C ALA A 175 5.32 -14.19 -6.88
N MET A 176 5.37 -12.85 -6.73
CA MET A 176 4.25 -12.05 -6.24
C MET A 176 3.02 -12.20 -7.13
N PHE A 177 3.18 -12.01 -8.43
CA PHE A 177 2.07 -12.12 -9.38
C PHE A 177 1.50 -13.53 -9.42
N GLU A 178 2.34 -14.57 -9.53
CA GLU A 178 1.92 -15.96 -9.56
C GLU A 178 1.12 -16.36 -8.32
N ALA A 179 1.45 -15.82 -7.15
CA ALA A 179 0.71 -16.08 -5.92
C ALA A 179 -0.62 -15.30 -5.88
N CYS A 180 -0.61 -14.02 -6.28
CA CYS A 180 -1.79 -13.16 -6.25
C CYS A 180 -2.85 -13.56 -7.30
N GLU A 181 -2.43 -13.97 -8.50
CA GLU A 181 -3.34 -14.37 -9.59
C GLU A 181 -4.20 -15.60 -9.25
N LYS A 182 -3.81 -16.39 -8.27
CA LYS A 182 -4.59 -17.55 -7.78
C LYS A 182 -5.74 -17.15 -6.84
N ARG A 183 -5.85 -15.88 -6.49
CA ARG A 183 -6.79 -15.39 -5.48
C ARG A 183 -7.89 -14.56 -6.15
N ASP A 184 -9.11 -15.08 -6.16
CA ASP A 184 -10.30 -14.44 -6.75
C ASP A 184 -10.72 -13.14 -6.05
N TRP A 185 -10.31 -12.96 -4.80
CA TRP A 185 -10.55 -11.77 -3.98
C TRP A 185 -9.50 -10.66 -4.16
N PHE A 186 -8.42 -10.93 -4.91
CA PHE A 186 -7.35 -9.97 -5.18
C PHE A 186 -7.68 -9.13 -6.42
N HIS A 187 -7.67 -7.79 -6.29
CA HIS A 187 -8.12 -6.88 -7.34
C HIS A 187 -7.03 -5.98 -7.92
N GLY A 188 -5.79 -6.14 -7.51
CA GLY A 188 -4.68 -5.41 -8.11
C GLY A 188 -3.64 -4.91 -7.15
N MET A 189 -2.71 -4.11 -7.68
CA MET A 189 -1.60 -3.57 -6.90
C MET A 189 -1.05 -2.28 -7.49
N ALA A 190 -0.45 -1.46 -6.63
CA ALA A 190 0.37 -0.32 -6.99
C ALA A 190 1.82 -0.57 -6.56
N PHE A 191 2.76 -0.11 -7.34
CA PHE A 191 4.18 -0.37 -7.09
C PHE A 191 4.88 0.80 -6.44
N TRP A 192 5.76 0.49 -5.54
CA TRP A 192 6.79 1.38 -5.04
C TRP A 192 8.13 0.99 -5.71
N SER A 193 8.69 1.81 -6.64
CA SER A 193 8.16 3.10 -7.01
C SER A 193 8.21 3.29 -8.54
N TRP A 194 7.56 4.34 -9.01
CA TRP A 194 7.68 4.82 -10.37
C TRP A 194 8.00 6.31 -10.32
N ASN A 195 9.23 6.68 -10.69
CA ASN A 195 9.68 8.07 -10.61
C ASN A 195 9.18 8.87 -11.83
N PRO A 196 8.66 10.10 -11.65
CA PRO A 196 8.26 10.95 -12.77
C PRO A 196 9.44 11.42 -13.63
N LYS A 197 10.65 11.43 -13.07
CA LYS A 197 11.88 11.68 -13.84
C LYS A 197 12.53 10.35 -14.17
N LEU A 198 12.32 9.91 -15.42
CA LEU A 198 12.82 8.62 -15.89
C LEU A 198 14.33 8.70 -16.18
N PRO A 199 15.13 7.74 -15.70
CA PRO A 199 16.55 7.62 -16.02
C PRO A 199 16.74 7.12 -17.47
N THR A 200 17.96 7.23 -17.99
CA THR A 200 18.37 6.47 -19.17
C THR A 200 18.41 4.98 -18.87
N ARG A 201 18.40 4.13 -19.89
CA ARG A 201 18.49 2.68 -19.71
C ARG A 201 19.77 2.26 -18.96
N GLU A 202 20.89 2.88 -19.28
CA GLU A 202 22.17 2.59 -18.64
C GLU A 202 22.12 2.93 -17.15
N GLU A 203 21.61 4.11 -16.79
CA GLU A 203 21.41 4.52 -15.41
C GLU A 203 20.46 3.57 -14.69
N ALA A 204 19.30 3.25 -15.28
CA ALA A 204 18.30 2.36 -14.68
C ALA A 204 18.89 0.98 -14.34
N LEU A 205 19.68 0.39 -15.25
CA LEU A 205 20.31 -0.92 -15.04
C LEU A 205 21.43 -0.91 -14.00
N ALA A 206 22.00 0.26 -13.71
CA ALA A 206 23.04 0.44 -12.70
C ALA A 206 22.48 0.78 -11.29
N MET A 207 21.19 1.12 -11.18
CA MET A 207 20.57 1.52 -9.91
C MET A 207 20.07 0.33 -9.11
N GLY A 208 20.55 0.19 -7.87
CA GLY A 208 20.06 -0.78 -6.89
C GLY A 208 18.92 -0.22 -6.03
N ASP A 209 17.76 0.03 -6.62
CA ASP A 209 16.60 0.66 -5.97
C ASP A 209 15.28 -0.05 -6.31
N TYR A 210 14.15 0.50 -5.83
CA TYR A 210 12.81 -0.02 -6.08
C TYR A 210 12.27 0.27 -7.49
N GLU A 211 12.89 1.19 -8.24
CA GLU A 211 12.43 1.52 -9.58
C GLU A 211 12.49 0.30 -10.50
N VAL A 212 11.46 0.13 -11.31
CA VAL A 212 11.35 -0.99 -12.24
C VAL A 212 11.55 -0.57 -13.70
N TYR A 213 11.53 0.74 -13.99
CA TYR A 213 11.63 1.27 -15.33
C TYR A 213 12.91 0.81 -16.04
N GLN A 214 12.79 0.29 -17.25
CA GLN A 214 13.87 -0.28 -18.07
C GLN A 214 14.59 -1.51 -17.48
N LYS A 215 14.16 -2.02 -16.32
CA LYS A 215 14.68 -3.24 -15.70
C LYS A 215 13.88 -4.47 -16.14
N PRO A 216 14.41 -5.69 -15.97
CA PRO A 216 13.67 -6.93 -16.31
C PRO A 216 12.33 -7.07 -15.59
N ALA A 217 12.19 -6.54 -14.37
CA ALA A 217 10.96 -6.52 -13.62
C ALA A 217 9.82 -5.75 -14.32
N GLU A 218 10.14 -4.69 -15.09
CA GLU A 218 9.14 -3.96 -15.88
C GLU A 218 8.43 -4.86 -16.89
N GLN A 219 9.16 -5.78 -17.50
CA GLN A 219 8.58 -6.70 -18.47
C GLN A 219 7.60 -7.68 -17.80
N VAL A 220 7.95 -8.21 -16.63
CA VAL A 220 7.06 -9.06 -15.83
C VAL A 220 5.76 -8.31 -15.51
N ILE A 221 5.86 -7.09 -15.00
CA ILE A 221 4.70 -6.25 -14.68
C ILE A 221 3.80 -6.05 -15.92
N LYS A 222 4.39 -5.73 -17.08
CA LYS A 222 3.64 -5.53 -18.32
C LYS A 222 2.90 -6.79 -18.76
N GLU A 223 3.53 -7.95 -18.68
CA GLU A 223 2.94 -9.23 -19.08
C GLU A 223 1.75 -9.61 -18.19
N HIS A 224 1.88 -9.45 -16.88
CA HIS A 224 0.81 -9.75 -15.93
C HIS A 224 -0.35 -8.74 -16.05
N PHE A 225 -0.10 -7.44 -16.08
CA PHE A 225 -1.16 -6.46 -16.30
C PHE A 225 -1.90 -6.64 -17.62
N PHE A 226 -1.21 -7.04 -18.69
CA PHE A 226 -1.85 -7.32 -19.96
C PHE A 226 -2.79 -8.55 -19.89
N ARG A 227 -2.43 -9.57 -19.09
CA ARG A 227 -3.31 -10.72 -18.82
C ARG A 227 -4.56 -10.30 -18.05
N PHE A 228 -4.42 -9.51 -17.00
CA PHE A 228 -5.56 -8.99 -16.22
C PHE A 228 -6.55 -8.18 -17.07
N THR A 229 -6.06 -7.29 -17.93
CA THR A 229 -6.93 -6.48 -18.81
C THR A 229 -7.67 -7.31 -19.84
N LYS A 230 -7.08 -8.41 -20.34
CA LYS A 230 -7.76 -9.31 -21.27
C LYS A 230 -8.83 -10.16 -20.58
N ALA A 231 -8.58 -10.63 -19.37
CA ALA A 231 -9.56 -11.40 -18.60
C ALA A 231 -10.80 -10.54 -18.29
N GLY A 232 -10.64 -9.30 -17.82
CA GLY A 232 -11.76 -8.40 -17.54
C GLY A 232 -12.61 -8.01 -18.75
N LEU A 233 -12.04 -8.01 -19.96
CA LEU A 233 -12.77 -7.73 -21.20
C LEU A 233 -13.58 -8.95 -21.73
N GLN A 234 -13.37 -10.14 -21.18
CA GLN A 234 -14.11 -11.35 -21.56
C GLN A 234 -15.32 -11.60 -20.66
N ASP A 235 -15.34 -11.08 -19.46
CA ASP A 235 -16.46 -11.23 -18.51
C ASP A 235 -17.58 -10.21 -18.74
N ASP A 236 -17.34 -9.16 -19.54
CA ASP A 236 -18.33 -8.13 -19.93
C ASP A 236 -19.08 -8.47 -21.25
N LYS A 237 -19.06 -9.72 -21.71
CA LYS A 237 -19.81 -10.21 -22.89
C LYS A 237 -20.75 -11.34 -22.52
#